data_365e1cf83ac6759b608f133072d0c813
#
_entry.id   365e1cf83ac6759b608f133072d0c813
#
_cell.length_a   1.000
_cell.length_b   1.000
_cell.length_c   1.000
_cell.angle_alpha   90.00
_cell.angle_beta   90.00
_cell.angle_gamma   90.00
#
_symmetry.space_group_name_H-M   'P 1'
#
loop_
_entity.id
_entity.type
_entity.pdbx_description
1 polymer ?
#
loop_
_entity_poly.entity_id
_entity_poly.type
_entity_poly.pdbx_seq_one_letter_code
_entity_poly.pdbx_strand_id
1 'polypeptide(L)'
;MIEESVKPLNWTPAPGIGYTVVRRPDGGMHYTFTDVSHETLVHWREFALEHLLQADRLTRNLYDLRAVKEITQEAIEYGIEVNSDPSARNIRLAVVVASDEIREAIEKIPALTAPGGVEFRIFTDINEAEAWLDRPLTLMV
;
A
#
# COMPACT_ATOMS: atom_id res chain seq x y z
N MET A 1 11.70 -23.23 -12.38
CA MET A 1 11.09 -22.90 -11.90
C MET A 1 10.84 -21.64 -11.64
N ILE A 2 10.03 -21.24 -11.35
CA ILE A 2 9.87 -20.00 -11.45
C ILE A 2 9.28 -19.41 -10.34
N GLU A 3 9.06 -20.09 -9.36
CA GLU A 3 8.61 -19.52 -8.17
C GLU A 3 9.56 -18.56 -7.60
N GLU A 4 10.76 -18.61 -7.99
CA GLU A 4 11.69 -17.65 -7.44
C GLU A 4 11.40 -16.25 -7.94
N SER A 5 10.50 -16.09 -8.87
CA SER A 5 10.12 -14.74 -9.28
C SER A 5 9.32 -14.01 -8.21
N VAL A 6 8.81 -14.71 -7.19
CA VAL A 6 8.06 -14.11 -6.11
C VAL A 6 8.88 -14.22 -4.83
N LYS A 7 9.31 -13.07 -4.30
CA LYS A 7 10.18 -13.06 -3.14
C LYS A 7 9.42 -13.45 -1.87
N PRO A 8 10.09 -14.05 -0.90
CA PRO A 8 9.42 -14.42 0.36
C PRO A 8 8.86 -13.20 1.06
N LEU A 9 7.76 -13.40 1.77
CA LEU A 9 7.16 -12.36 2.55
C LEU A 9 7.72 -12.44 3.97
N ASN A 10 8.42 -11.39 4.39
CA ASN A 10 9.09 -11.37 5.70
C ASN A 10 8.27 -10.69 6.77
N TRP A 11 6.97 -10.89 6.76
CA TRP A 11 6.09 -10.27 7.74
C TRP A 11 5.59 -11.32 8.73
N THR A 12 5.62 -10.99 10.01
CA THR A 12 5.07 -11.85 11.06
C THR A 12 4.15 -11.03 11.94
N PRO A 13 3.02 -11.61 12.37
CA PRO A 13 2.12 -10.90 13.28
C PRO A 13 2.81 -10.60 14.61
N ALA A 14 2.49 -9.45 15.19
CA ALA A 14 3.02 -9.07 16.49
C ALA A 14 1.89 -8.45 17.32
N PRO A 15 1.90 -8.61 18.65
CA PRO A 15 0.89 -7.99 19.49
C PRO A 15 0.92 -6.47 19.33
N GLY A 16 -0.25 -5.87 19.27
CA GLY A 16 -0.37 -4.41 19.18
C GLY A 16 -0.20 -3.84 17.80
N ILE A 17 0.04 -4.69 16.80
CA ILE A 17 0.21 -4.22 15.42
C ILE A 17 -1.09 -4.51 14.66
N GLY A 18 -1.72 -3.46 14.20
CA GLY A 18 -3.07 -3.54 13.63
C GLY A 18 -3.11 -3.64 12.11
N TYR A 19 -2.26 -4.48 11.53
CA TYR A 19 -2.40 -4.78 10.11
C TYR A 19 -1.86 -6.17 9.82
N THR A 20 -2.31 -6.73 8.71
CA THR A 20 -1.81 -8.02 8.20
C THR A 20 -1.43 -7.84 6.74
N VAL A 21 -0.59 -8.73 6.26
CA VAL A 21 -0.13 -8.70 4.86
C VAL A 21 -0.17 -10.12 4.31
N VAL A 22 -0.72 -10.27 3.13
CA VAL A 22 -0.62 -11.55 2.40
C VAL A 22 -0.12 -11.25 1.00
N ARG A 23 0.54 -12.22 0.40
CA ARG A 23 1.07 -12.08 -0.95
C ARG A 23 -0.05 -12.26 -1.96
N ARG A 24 -0.17 -11.33 -2.90
CA ARG A 24 -1.13 -11.45 -3.99
C ARG A 24 -0.61 -12.45 -5.01
N PRO A 25 -1.52 -13.06 -5.80
CA PRO A 25 -1.06 -14.00 -6.84
C PRO A 25 -0.08 -13.38 -7.83
N ASP A 26 -0.15 -12.05 -8.05
CA ASP A 26 0.76 -11.38 -8.98
C ASP A 26 2.09 -11.02 -8.34
N GLY A 27 2.31 -11.39 -7.08
CA GLY A 27 3.55 -11.09 -6.37
C GLY A 27 3.52 -9.81 -5.58
N GLY A 28 2.48 -9.01 -5.71
CA GLY A 28 2.29 -7.83 -4.89
C GLY A 28 1.79 -8.19 -3.52
N MET A 29 1.38 -7.16 -2.75
CA MET A 29 0.97 -7.38 -1.38
C MET A 29 -0.43 -6.83 -1.13
N HIS A 30 -1.17 -7.54 -0.28
CA HIS A 30 -2.49 -7.13 0.15
C HIS A 30 -2.40 -6.84 1.65
N TYR A 31 -2.46 -5.55 2.00
CA TYR A 31 -2.45 -5.10 3.38
C TYR A 31 -3.87 -4.93 3.86
N THR A 32 -4.14 -5.36 5.09
CA THR A 32 -5.44 -5.11 5.73
C THR A 32 -5.18 -4.45 7.07
N PHE A 33 -5.63 -3.20 7.22
CA PHE A 33 -5.42 -2.42 8.44
C PHE A 33 -6.68 -2.41 9.29
N THR A 34 -6.52 -2.53 10.60
CA THR A 34 -7.61 -2.37 11.56
C THR A 34 -7.41 -1.11 12.40
N ASP A 35 -6.20 -0.56 12.46
CA ASP A 35 -5.97 0.71 13.12
C ASP A 35 -4.74 1.38 12.54
N VAL A 36 -4.51 2.63 12.93
CA VAL A 36 -3.32 3.38 12.52
C VAL A 36 -2.64 3.96 13.75
N SER A 37 -2.49 3.15 14.78
CA SER A 37 -1.77 3.55 15.98
C SER A 37 -0.31 3.79 15.65
N HIS A 38 0.39 4.50 16.53
CA HIS A 38 1.80 4.79 16.32
C HIS A 38 2.61 3.52 16.09
N GLU A 39 2.38 2.50 16.92
CA GLU A 39 3.12 1.24 16.80
C GLU A 39 2.85 0.55 15.47
N THR A 40 1.60 0.57 15.04
CA THR A 40 1.22 0.00 13.75
C THR A 40 1.93 0.73 12.61
N LEU A 41 1.95 2.07 12.67
CA LEU A 41 2.54 2.87 11.62
C LEU A 41 4.05 2.70 11.54
N VAL A 42 4.74 2.65 12.68
CA VAL A 42 6.18 2.44 12.70
C VAL A 42 6.52 1.08 12.09
N HIS A 43 5.80 0.05 12.49
CA HIS A 43 6.04 -1.30 11.98
C HIS A 43 5.79 -1.34 10.48
N TRP A 44 4.68 -0.73 10.03
CA TRP A 44 4.36 -0.72 8.60
C TRP A 44 5.42 0.01 7.79
N ARG A 45 5.89 1.17 8.29
CA ARG A 45 6.89 1.94 7.55
C ARG A 45 8.15 1.11 7.33
N GLU A 46 8.62 0.43 8.37
CA GLU A 46 9.83 -0.37 8.25
C GLU A 46 9.65 -1.54 7.31
N PHE A 47 8.50 -2.21 7.42
CA PHE A 47 8.19 -3.34 6.55
C PHE A 47 8.08 -2.88 5.10
N ALA A 48 7.37 -1.78 4.86
CA ALA A 48 7.13 -1.30 3.49
C ALA A 48 8.44 -0.86 2.84
N LEU A 49 9.29 -0.12 3.56
CA LEU A 49 10.54 0.34 2.99
C LEU A 49 11.48 -0.83 2.68
N GLU A 50 11.52 -1.83 3.54
CA GLU A 50 12.34 -3.01 3.28
C GLU A 50 11.91 -3.67 1.96
N HIS A 51 10.60 -3.79 1.73
CA HIS A 51 10.13 -4.46 0.53
C HIS A 51 10.28 -3.60 -0.71
N LEU A 52 10.20 -2.27 -0.58
CA LEU A 52 10.48 -1.39 -1.70
C LEU A 52 11.92 -1.52 -2.17
N LEU A 53 12.85 -1.62 -1.23
CA LEU A 53 14.26 -1.78 -1.59
C LEU A 53 14.53 -3.07 -2.33
N GLN A 54 13.67 -4.07 -2.18
CA GLN A 54 13.84 -5.36 -2.83
C GLN A 54 13.05 -5.47 -4.13
N ALA A 55 12.22 -4.46 -4.45
CA ALA A 55 11.37 -4.54 -5.63
C ALA A 55 12.17 -4.24 -6.88
N ASP A 56 12.07 -5.10 -7.88
CA ASP A 56 12.79 -4.93 -9.13
C ASP A 56 11.88 -4.94 -10.35
N ARG A 57 10.57 -4.85 -10.14
CA ARG A 57 9.60 -4.85 -11.22
C ARG A 57 8.33 -4.16 -10.75
N LEU A 58 7.35 -4.04 -11.64
CA LEU A 58 6.06 -3.46 -11.26
C LEU A 58 5.46 -4.22 -10.11
N THR A 59 5.08 -3.51 -9.08
CA THR A 59 4.47 -4.08 -7.89
C THR A 59 3.04 -3.55 -7.78
N ARG A 60 2.09 -4.47 -7.61
CA ARG A 60 0.68 -4.12 -7.44
C ARG A 60 0.32 -4.36 -5.99
N ASN A 61 0.02 -3.29 -5.26
CA ASN A 61 -0.29 -3.38 -3.83
C ASN A 61 -1.71 -2.92 -3.56
N LEU A 62 -2.39 -3.65 -2.69
CA LEU A 62 -3.75 -3.33 -2.27
C LEU A 62 -3.72 -3.03 -0.78
N TYR A 63 -4.29 -1.89 -0.40
CA TYR A 63 -4.42 -1.50 0.99
C TYR A 63 -5.90 -1.47 1.35
N ASP A 64 -6.35 -2.39 2.18
CA ASP A 64 -7.74 -2.44 2.62
C ASP A 64 -7.85 -1.70 3.95
N LEU A 65 -8.43 -0.51 3.91
CA LEU A 65 -8.60 0.33 5.10
C LEU A 65 -10.05 0.39 5.55
N ARG A 66 -10.89 -0.54 5.10
CA ARG A 66 -12.32 -0.47 5.41
C ARG A 66 -12.62 -0.62 6.89
N ALA A 67 -11.74 -1.27 7.65
CA ALA A 67 -11.92 -1.42 9.09
C ALA A 67 -11.36 -0.26 9.90
N VAL A 68 -10.65 0.67 9.26
CA VAL A 68 -10.05 1.82 9.94
C VAL A 68 -11.11 2.90 10.07
N LYS A 69 -11.30 3.39 11.31
CA LYS A 69 -12.37 4.34 11.58
C LYS A 69 -11.94 5.78 11.50
N GLU A 70 -10.64 6.02 11.55
CA GLU A 70 -10.15 7.40 11.48
C GLU A 70 -8.72 7.37 10.97
N ILE A 71 -8.34 8.40 10.21
CA ILE A 71 -6.98 8.54 9.70
C ILE A 71 -6.34 9.71 10.42
N THR A 72 -5.25 9.46 11.13
CA THR A 72 -4.56 10.48 11.89
C THR A 72 -3.59 11.26 11.00
N GLN A 73 -3.20 12.43 11.46
CA GLN A 73 -2.19 13.21 10.74
C GLN A 73 -0.87 12.42 10.65
N GLU A 74 -0.55 11.66 11.69
CA GLU A 74 0.66 10.83 11.68
C GLU A 74 0.59 9.79 10.56
N ALA A 75 -0.59 9.18 10.36
CA ALA A 75 -0.75 8.19 9.29
C ALA A 75 -0.53 8.82 7.92
N ILE A 76 -1.03 10.05 7.73
CA ILE A 76 -0.84 10.77 6.47
C ILE A 76 0.64 11.04 6.26
N GLU A 77 1.33 11.50 7.29
CA GLU A 77 2.75 11.83 7.18
C GLU A 77 3.61 10.60 6.85
N TYR A 78 3.32 9.47 7.49
CA TYR A 78 4.04 8.23 7.18
C TYR A 78 3.73 7.76 5.76
N GLY A 79 2.48 7.91 5.32
CA GLY A 79 2.13 7.56 3.94
C GLY A 79 2.88 8.40 2.93
N ILE A 80 2.99 9.70 3.18
CA ILE A 80 3.75 10.60 2.31
C ILE A 80 5.22 10.19 2.30
N GLU A 81 5.78 9.91 3.46
CA GLU A 81 7.19 9.56 3.57
C GLU A 81 7.51 8.28 2.78
N VAL A 82 6.71 7.24 2.96
CA VAL A 82 6.96 5.97 2.28
C VAL A 82 6.80 6.11 0.77
N ASN A 83 5.75 6.80 0.34
CA ASN A 83 5.51 6.95 -1.09
C ASN A 83 6.44 7.96 -1.76
N SER A 84 7.11 8.78 -0.98
CA SER A 84 8.09 9.73 -1.51
C SER A 84 9.51 9.18 -1.51
N ASP A 85 9.72 7.99 -0.95
CA ASP A 85 11.06 7.39 -0.91
C ASP A 85 11.52 7.10 -2.33
N PRO A 86 12.80 7.36 -2.66
CA PRO A 86 13.29 7.10 -4.02
C PRO A 86 13.15 5.65 -4.47
N SER A 87 13.04 4.70 -3.54
CA SER A 87 12.83 3.29 -3.91
C SER A 87 11.36 3.00 -4.23
N ALA A 88 10.45 3.94 -3.97
CA ALA A 88 9.02 3.75 -4.28
C ALA A 88 8.79 4.07 -5.76
N ARG A 89 9.02 3.08 -6.61
CA ARG A 89 8.85 3.25 -8.05
C ARG A 89 8.31 1.96 -8.63
N ASN A 90 7.65 2.09 -9.78
CA ASN A 90 7.00 0.97 -10.46
C ASN A 90 5.95 0.34 -9.55
N ILE A 91 5.17 1.19 -8.87
CA ILE A 91 4.15 0.73 -7.95
C ILE A 91 2.79 1.20 -8.41
N ARG A 92 1.84 0.27 -8.49
CA ARG A 92 0.44 0.60 -8.66
C ARG A 92 -0.23 0.28 -7.33
N LEU A 93 -0.80 1.29 -6.70
CA LEU A 93 -1.28 1.18 -5.34
C LEU A 93 -2.76 1.53 -5.27
N ALA A 94 -3.58 0.58 -4.87
CA ALA A 94 -5.02 0.78 -4.68
C ALA A 94 -5.32 0.80 -3.20
N VAL A 95 -6.12 1.77 -2.78
CA VAL A 95 -6.55 1.89 -1.38
C VAL A 95 -8.07 1.80 -1.35
N VAL A 96 -8.62 0.92 -0.51
CA VAL A 96 -10.06 0.76 -0.37
C VAL A 96 -10.49 1.34 0.98
N VAL A 97 -11.46 2.25 0.96
CA VAL A 97 -11.92 2.93 2.16
C VAL A 97 -13.42 2.73 2.33
N ALA A 98 -13.92 2.94 3.56
CA ALA A 98 -15.31 2.69 3.87
C ALA A 98 -16.19 3.94 3.83
N SER A 99 -15.60 5.14 3.78
CA SER A 99 -16.37 6.38 3.85
C SER A 99 -15.68 7.49 3.09
N ASP A 100 -16.45 8.53 2.76
CA ASP A 100 -15.89 9.72 2.11
C ASP A 100 -14.97 10.47 3.04
N GLU A 101 -15.22 10.42 4.34
CA GLU A 101 -14.36 11.10 5.31
C GLU A 101 -12.96 10.49 5.28
N ILE A 102 -12.88 9.17 5.27
CA ILE A 102 -11.59 8.49 5.19
C ILE A 102 -10.96 8.74 3.83
N ARG A 103 -11.75 8.76 2.76
CA ARG A 103 -11.24 9.04 1.43
C ARG A 103 -10.55 10.42 1.38
N GLU A 104 -11.20 11.44 1.95
CA GLU A 104 -10.63 12.78 1.93
C GLU A 104 -9.30 12.83 2.66
N ALA A 105 -9.20 12.12 3.79
CA ALA A 105 -7.95 12.09 4.53
C ALA A 105 -6.85 11.39 3.72
N ILE A 106 -7.17 10.28 3.10
CA ILE A 106 -6.19 9.51 2.34
C ILE A 106 -5.75 10.26 1.08
N GLU A 107 -6.63 11.06 0.48
CA GLU A 107 -6.28 11.84 -0.72
C GLU A 107 -5.15 12.82 -0.48
N LYS A 108 -4.91 13.19 0.76
CA LYS A 108 -3.79 14.07 1.09
C LYS A 108 -2.44 13.41 0.82
N ILE A 109 -2.40 12.08 0.85
CA ILE A 109 -1.14 11.37 0.64
C ILE A 109 -0.62 11.55 -0.79
N PRO A 110 -1.38 11.19 -1.84
CA PRO A 110 -0.86 11.41 -3.19
C PRO A 110 -0.68 12.88 -3.53
N ALA A 111 -1.51 13.76 -2.93
CA ALA A 111 -1.41 15.19 -3.22
C ALA A 111 -0.10 15.78 -2.72
N LEU A 112 0.49 15.23 -1.65
CA LEU A 112 1.71 15.75 -1.05
C LEU A 112 2.92 14.84 -1.25
N THR A 113 2.73 13.69 -1.91
CA THR A 113 3.83 12.77 -2.19
C THR A 113 4.68 13.32 -3.33
N ALA A 114 5.99 13.14 -3.22
CA ALA A 114 6.89 13.55 -4.28
C ALA A 114 6.54 12.82 -5.57
N PRO A 115 6.56 13.49 -6.72
CA PRO A 115 6.24 12.83 -7.97
C PRO A 115 7.24 11.73 -8.28
N GLY A 116 6.76 10.66 -8.91
CA GLY A 116 7.67 9.58 -9.23
C GLY A 116 6.95 8.31 -9.58
N GLY A 117 7.32 7.23 -8.93
CA GLY A 117 7.00 5.92 -9.38
C GLY A 117 5.76 5.26 -8.80
N VAL A 118 4.86 6.00 -8.16
CA VAL A 118 3.67 5.41 -7.56
C VAL A 118 2.42 5.90 -8.29
N GLU A 119 1.64 4.96 -8.82
CA GLU A 119 0.33 5.25 -9.38
C GLU A 119 -0.68 4.92 -8.28
N PHE A 120 -1.38 5.93 -7.77
CA PHE A 120 -2.18 5.83 -6.56
C PHE A 120 -3.64 6.05 -6.88
N ARG A 121 -4.52 5.18 -6.41
CA ARG A 121 -5.95 5.36 -6.64
C ARG A 121 -6.75 4.86 -5.45
N ILE A 122 -7.87 5.53 -5.15
CA ILE A 122 -8.70 5.22 -3.99
C ILE A 122 -10.05 4.70 -4.46
N PHE A 123 -10.55 3.66 -3.80
CA PHE A 123 -11.80 3.00 -4.14
C PHE A 123 -12.65 2.82 -2.89
N THR A 124 -13.95 2.64 -3.10
CA THR A 124 -14.84 2.22 -2.02
C THR A 124 -15.33 0.78 -2.23
N ASP A 125 -14.96 0.17 -3.34
CA ASP A 125 -15.35 -1.20 -3.68
C ASP A 125 -14.09 -2.00 -3.96
N ILE A 126 -13.90 -3.09 -3.20
CA ILE A 126 -12.67 -3.87 -3.33
C ILE A 126 -12.58 -4.57 -4.69
N ASN A 127 -13.73 -4.93 -5.27
CA ASN A 127 -13.71 -5.59 -6.58
C ASN A 127 -13.25 -4.63 -7.66
N GLU A 128 -13.63 -3.36 -7.56
CA GLU A 128 -13.14 -2.35 -8.50
C GLU A 128 -11.64 -2.12 -8.33
N ALA A 129 -11.18 -2.13 -7.08
CA ALA A 129 -9.76 -1.96 -6.81
C ALA A 129 -8.95 -3.11 -7.41
N GLU A 130 -9.43 -4.35 -7.22
CA GLU A 130 -8.77 -5.52 -7.77
C GLU A 130 -8.73 -5.47 -9.29
N ALA A 131 -9.84 -5.07 -9.92
CA ALA A 131 -9.89 -4.99 -11.38
C ALA A 131 -8.91 -3.95 -11.90
N TRP A 132 -8.81 -2.82 -11.21
CA TRP A 132 -7.86 -1.78 -11.63
C TRP A 132 -6.41 -2.26 -11.48
N LEU A 133 -6.12 -2.97 -10.39
CA LEU A 133 -4.76 -3.50 -10.19
C LEU A 133 -4.39 -4.53 -11.25
N ASP A 134 -5.37 -5.30 -11.71
CA ASP A 134 -5.11 -6.35 -12.68
C ASP A 134 -4.96 -5.85 -14.12
N ARG A 135 -5.21 -4.56 -14.36
CA ARG A 135 -5.09 -4.02 -15.71
C ARG A 135 -3.65 -4.12 -16.20
N PRO A 136 -3.45 -4.44 -17.47
CA PRO A 136 -2.08 -4.50 -17.99
C PRO A 136 -1.42 -3.13 -17.95
N LEU A 137 -0.11 -3.15 -17.98
CA LEU A 137 0.64 -1.92 -18.12
C LEU A 137 0.41 -1.36 -19.49
N THR A 138 -0.05 -0.15 -19.52
CA THR A 138 -0.11 0.43 -20.79
C THR A 138 1.01 1.30 -20.94
N LEU A 139 1.76 1.26 -21.15
CA LEU A 139 2.79 2.05 -21.17
C LEU A 139 2.90 2.87 -22.06
N MET A 140 2.86 3.11 -22.35
CA MET A 140 3.09 3.80 -22.88
C MET A 140 3.90 4.36 -23.21
N VAL A 141 4.09 4.51 -23.44
CA VAL A 141 4.82 5.00 -23.65
C VAL A 141 5.06 5.75 -24.11
#